data_82f6b655bbb9061da92c199bd6a45be3
#
_entry.id   82f6b655bbb9061da92c199bd6a45be3
#
_cell.length_a   1.000
_cell.length_b   1.000
_cell.length_c   1.000
_cell.angle_alpha   90.00
_cell.angle_beta   90.00
_cell.angle_gamma   90.00
#
_symmetry.space_group_name_H-M   'P 1'
#
loop_
_entity.id
_entity.type
_entity.pdbx_description
1 polymer ?
#
loop_
_entity_poly.entity_id
_entity_poly.type
_entity_poly.pdbx_seq_one_letter_code
_entity_poly.pdbx_strand_id
1 'polypeptide(L)'
;MVDEGRKQIESTELDKWILDNITKPYGIEVVYRWEKNAGATGTFIYPPKIEKVRAVLEAVKTLGLETYELDEVGGKGFLRGRAPIRLYLYGGANPDENGVERLYNHRLTAAEMCLYHVNDFEASDSDKVYVLMRSVHHQLAKRLMQLIPYNRDKFLSISGNRYTGSTELISAPLSYAHTGKEKFGLDGYANKRGFYTMLSFLSAEDDFAEIISATLTSKPKELADAALTAQTPDTDIDPEVSQRYAKEAEQAYKEFMAK
;
A
#
# COMPACT_ATOMS: atom_id res chain seq x y z
N MET A 1 22.50 43.01 1.19
CA MET A 1 22.02 42.43 2.45
C MET A 1 22.12 40.90 2.31
N VAL A 2 22.96 40.32 3.11
CA VAL A 2 23.58 39.01 2.95
C VAL A 2 22.59 37.91 3.25
N ASP A 3 22.57 36.89 2.43
CA ASP A 3 21.88 35.61 2.60
C ASP A 3 22.58 34.83 3.75
N GLU A 4 22.25 35.18 4.99
CA GLU A 4 22.69 34.48 6.17
C GLU A 4 21.68 33.39 6.54
N GLY A 5 21.97 32.13 6.18
CA GLY A 5 21.26 31.06 6.86
C GLY A 5 21.01 29.73 6.18
N ARG A 6 21.46 29.46 4.99
CA ARG A 6 21.56 28.07 4.55
C ARG A 6 22.82 27.44 5.11
N LYS A 7 22.75 26.84 6.32
CA LYS A 7 23.76 25.88 6.74
C LYS A 7 23.90 24.84 5.64
N GLN A 8 25.03 24.82 4.94
CA GLN A 8 25.41 23.73 4.07
C GLN A 8 25.49 22.47 4.95
N ILE A 9 24.47 21.62 4.84
CA ILE A 9 24.51 20.31 5.50
C ILE A 9 25.53 19.53 4.72
N GLU A 10 26.67 19.19 5.34
CA GLU A 10 27.68 18.35 4.73
C GLU A 10 27.05 17.02 4.28
N SER A 11 27.32 16.65 3.01
CA SER A 11 26.86 15.38 2.47
C SER A 11 27.52 14.22 3.21
N THR A 12 26.70 13.38 3.83
CA THR A 12 27.17 12.19 4.54
C THR A 12 27.42 11.01 3.59
N GLU A 13 28.06 9.95 4.10
CA GLU A 13 28.20 8.70 3.35
C GLU A 13 26.83 8.10 2.95
N LEU A 14 25.81 8.26 3.79
CA LEU A 14 24.44 7.86 3.48
C LEU A 14 23.87 8.69 2.32
N ASP A 15 24.08 10.00 2.29
CA ASP A 15 23.62 10.86 1.19
C ASP A 15 24.27 10.47 -0.13
N LYS A 16 25.56 10.15 -0.14
CA LYS A 16 26.27 9.66 -1.31
C LYS A 16 25.70 8.32 -1.79
N TRP A 17 25.48 7.40 -0.87
CA TRP A 17 24.88 6.10 -1.19
C TRP A 17 23.48 6.26 -1.78
N ILE A 18 22.63 7.11 -1.20
CA ILE A 18 21.29 7.42 -1.72
C ILE A 18 21.38 8.00 -3.13
N LEU A 19 22.29 8.96 -3.33
CA LEU A 19 22.51 9.58 -4.64
C LEU A 19 22.85 8.53 -5.71
N ASP A 20 23.76 7.62 -5.41
CA ASP A 20 24.26 6.66 -6.38
C ASP A 20 23.30 5.46 -6.60
N ASN A 21 22.57 5.04 -5.58
CA ASN A 21 21.73 3.83 -5.63
C ASN A 21 20.25 4.09 -5.86
N ILE A 22 19.74 5.28 -5.56
CA ILE A 22 18.31 5.62 -5.64
C ILE A 22 18.11 6.81 -6.57
N THR A 23 18.75 7.94 -6.28
CA THR A 23 18.44 9.20 -7.00
C THR A 23 18.88 9.15 -8.45
N LYS A 24 20.14 8.81 -8.73
CA LYS A 24 20.66 8.76 -10.11
C LYS A 24 19.97 7.70 -10.96
N PRO A 25 19.77 6.44 -10.49
CA PRO A 25 19.15 5.40 -11.31
C PRO A 25 17.67 5.65 -11.60
N TYR A 26 16.90 6.08 -10.57
CA TYR A 26 15.44 6.13 -10.64
C TYR A 26 14.84 7.54 -10.66
N GLY A 27 15.65 8.57 -10.41
CA GLY A 27 15.16 9.95 -10.32
C GLY A 27 14.39 10.26 -9.05
N ILE A 28 14.56 9.48 -7.99
CA ILE A 28 13.82 9.63 -6.74
C ILE A 28 14.63 10.47 -5.76
N GLU A 29 14.08 11.60 -5.29
CA GLU A 29 14.58 12.35 -4.14
C GLU A 29 14.16 11.66 -2.84
N VAL A 30 15.10 11.28 -1.98
CA VAL A 30 14.79 10.67 -0.68
C VAL A 30 14.79 11.74 0.40
N VAL A 31 13.67 11.89 1.09
CA VAL A 31 13.46 12.87 2.18
C VAL A 31 13.39 12.12 3.50
N TYR A 32 14.47 12.12 4.26
CA TYR A 32 14.57 11.44 5.55
C TYR A 32 15.02 12.36 6.70
N ARG A 33 15.41 13.60 6.38
CA ARG A 33 15.74 14.67 7.35
C ARG A 33 14.75 15.80 7.18
N TRP A 34 13.95 16.05 8.20
CA TRP A 34 13.00 17.15 8.24
C TRP A 34 12.67 17.49 9.69
N GLU A 35 12.15 18.69 9.94
CA GLU A 35 11.81 19.14 11.29
C GLU A 35 10.55 18.43 11.79
N LYS A 36 10.55 18.02 13.08
CA LYS A 36 9.41 17.30 13.69
C LYS A 36 8.06 17.97 13.53
N ASN A 37 8.02 19.29 13.36
CA ASN A 37 6.80 20.08 13.24
C ASN A 37 6.43 20.40 11.78
N ALA A 38 7.12 19.81 10.81
CA ALA A 38 6.83 20.01 9.39
C ALA A 38 5.57 19.23 8.90
N GLY A 39 4.97 18.40 9.76
CA GLY A 39 3.72 17.71 9.48
C GLY A 39 2.51 18.63 9.50
N ALA A 40 1.46 18.28 8.75
CA ALA A 40 0.17 18.95 8.83
C ALA A 40 -0.43 18.81 10.25
N THR A 41 -1.25 19.78 10.65
CA THR A 41 -1.96 19.73 11.94
C THR A 41 -2.76 18.41 12.07
N GLY A 42 -2.61 17.73 13.19
CA GLY A 42 -3.28 16.45 13.44
C GLY A 42 -2.53 15.20 12.94
N THR A 43 -1.27 15.35 12.46
CA THR A 43 -0.41 14.21 12.14
C THR A 43 0.63 13.98 13.23
N PHE A 44 0.92 12.71 13.53
CA PHE A 44 1.93 12.31 14.55
C PHE A 44 3.23 11.83 13.89
N ILE A 45 3.53 12.36 12.70
CA ILE A 45 4.72 11.98 11.95
C ILE A 45 6.00 12.61 12.53
N TYR A 46 7.09 11.86 12.47
CA TYR A 46 8.42 12.30 12.88
C TYR A 46 9.50 11.66 11.98
N PRO A 47 10.69 12.29 11.86
CA PRO A 47 11.76 11.76 11.01
C PRO A 47 12.28 10.43 11.55
N PRO A 48 12.78 9.55 10.66
CA PRO A 48 13.38 8.28 11.06
C PRO A 48 14.73 8.49 11.77
N LYS A 49 15.15 7.49 12.52
CA LYS A 49 16.52 7.36 12.99
C LYS A 49 17.45 7.10 11.80
N ILE A 50 18.55 7.86 11.71
CA ILE A 50 19.46 7.84 10.55
C ILE A 50 20.02 6.43 10.30
N GLU A 51 20.36 5.71 11.35
CA GLU A 51 20.90 4.35 11.29
C GLU A 51 19.93 3.31 10.70
N LYS A 52 18.63 3.60 10.69
CA LYS A 52 17.60 2.71 10.10
C LYS A 52 17.34 2.97 8.62
N VAL A 53 17.68 4.16 8.12
CA VAL A 53 17.34 4.62 6.77
C VAL A 53 17.93 3.71 5.69
N ARG A 54 19.22 3.36 5.82
CA ARG A 54 19.90 2.57 4.80
C ARG A 54 19.28 1.19 4.60
N ALA A 55 18.99 0.47 5.68
CA ALA A 55 18.41 -0.87 5.59
C ALA A 55 17.04 -0.87 4.89
N VAL A 56 16.19 0.12 5.19
CA VAL A 56 14.91 0.30 4.49
C VAL A 56 15.12 0.58 3.00
N LEU A 57 16.02 1.49 2.67
CA LEU A 57 16.27 1.84 1.26
C LEU A 57 16.94 0.73 0.46
N GLU A 58 17.76 -0.12 1.08
CA GLU A 58 18.29 -1.33 0.45
C GLU A 58 17.16 -2.31 0.11
N ALA A 59 16.21 -2.54 1.03
CA ALA A 59 15.04 -3.36 0.76
C ALA A 59 14.14 -2.75 -0.33
N VAL A 60 13.87 -1.44 -0.27
CA VAL A 60 13.11 -0.72 -1.31
C VAL A 60 13.76 -0.86 -2.68
N LYS A 61 15.08 -0.72 -2.76
CA LYS A 61 15.82 -0.87 -4.01
C LYS A 61 15.70 -2.29 -4.55
N THR A 62 16.10 -3.28 -3.74
CA THR A 62 16.28 -4.65 -4.21
C THR A 62 14.98 -5.42 -4.41
N LEU A 63 14.00 -5.24 -3.53
CA LEU A 63 12.73 -5.94 -3.56
C LEU A 63 11.60 -5.11 -4.16
N GLY A 64 11.72 -3.79 -4.12
CA GLY A 64 10.74 -2.86 -4.68
C GLY A 64 11.10 -2.47 -6.12
N LEU A 65 12.10 -1.59 -6.28
CA LEU A 65 12.38 -0.95 -7.57
C LEU A 65 12.93 -1.92 -8.61
N GLU A 66 13.91 -2.75 -8.25
CA GLU A 66 14.54 -3.71 -9.17
C GLU A 66 13.56 -4.78 -9.67
N THR A 67 12.49 -5.10 -8.90
CA THR A 67 11.42 -6.00 -9.35
C THR A 67 10.76 -5.53 -10.64
N TYR A 68 10.59 -4.22 -10.83
CA TYR A 68 10.00 -3.67 -12.05
C TYR A 68 10.96 -3.63 -13.24
N GLU A 69 12.25 -3.82 -13.00
CA GLU A 69 13.29 -3.89 -14.04
C GLU A 69 13.59 -5.32 -14.49
N LEU A 70 12.93 -6.32 -13.92
CA LEU A 70 12.97 -7.69 -14.44
C LEU A 70 12.28 -7.75 -15.81
N ASP A 71 12.84 -8.55 -16.72
CA ASP A 71 12.33 -8.66 -18.10
C ASP A 71 10.87 -9.14 -18.13
N GLU A 72 10.47 -9.98 -17.18
CA GLU A 72 9.10 -10.49 -17.03
C GLU A 72 8.09 -9.43 -16.56
N VAL A 73 8.57 -8.30 -15.98
CA VAL A 73 7.70 -7.25 -15.44
C VAL A 73 7.71 -6.02 -16.33
N GLY A 74 8.84 -5.37 -16.49
CA GLY A 74 8.94 -4.13 -17.24
C GLY A 74 10.25 -3.96 -18.01
N GLY A 75 11.27 -4.71 -17.64
CA GLY A 75 12.61 -4.64 -18.23
C GLY A 75 13.44 -3.46 -17.74
N LYS A 76 14.71 -3.50 -18.07
CA LYS A 76 15.70 -2.52 -17.62
C LYS A 76 15.30 -1.08 -17.98
N GLY A 77 15.30 -0.20 -16.97
CA GLY A 77 14.96 1.21 -17.13
C GLY A 77 13.46 1.49 -17.19
N PHE A 78 12.60 0.49 -16.93
CA PHE A 78 11.15 0.67 -16.92
C PHE A 78 10.69 1.79 -15.99
N LEU A 79 11.28 1.90 -14.80
CA LEU A 79 10.94 2.95 -13.83
C LEU A 79 11.51 4.33 -14.18
N ARG A 80 12.39 4.45 -15.15
CA ARG A 80 12.97 5.75 -15.53
C ARG A 80 11.85 6.70 -16.01
N GLY A 81 11.68 7.83 -15.29
CA GLY A 81 10.60 8.79 -15.55
C GLY A 81 9.20 8.33 -15.11
N ARG A 82 9.07 7.11 -14.57
CA ARG A 82 7.81 6.56 -14.06
C ARG A 82 7.81 6.37 -12.54
N ALA A 83 8.97 6.31 -11.92
CA ALA A 83 9.09 6.24 -10.47
C ALA A 83 8.47 7.48 -9.80
N PRO A 84 8.12 7.41 -8.50
CA PRO A 84 7.79 8.60 -7.72
C PRO A 84 8.92 9.61 -7.75
N ILE A 85 8.59 10.90 -7.72
CA ILE A 85 9.58 11.98 -7.70
C ILE A 85 10.27 12.05 -6.32
N ARG A 86 9.50 11.75 -5.26
CA ARG A 86 9.99 11.81 -3.88
C ARG A 86 9.58 10.58 -3.09
N LEU A 87 10.48 10.20 -2.20
CA LEU A 87 10.28 9.16 -1.21
C LEU A 87 10.48 9.77 0.19
N TYR A 88 9.40 9.90 0.94
CA TYR A 88 9.42 10.37 2.32
C TYR A 88 9.53 9.19 3.28
N LEU A 89 10.46 9.29 4.24
CA LEU A 89 10.63 8.29 5.29
C LEU A 89 10.16 8.85 6.63
N TYR A 90 9.33 8.08 7.32
CA TYR A 90 8.75 8.42 8.63
C TYR A 90 9.13 7.35 9.67
N GLY A 91 9.51 7.82 10.87
CA GLY A 91 10.02 6.95 11.93
C GLY A 91 8.98 5.97 12.48
N GLY A 92 7.72 6.37 12.55
CA GLY A 92 6.63 5.57 13.13
C GLY A 92 5.38 5.55 12.28
N ALA A 93 4.26 5.14 12.90
CA ALA A 93 2.95 5.11 12.30
C ALA A 93 2.40 6.50 11.98
N ASN A 94 1.45 6.56 11.07
CA ASN A 94 0.63 7.75 10.80
C ASN A 94 -0.84 7.33 10.70
N PRO A 95 -1.54 7.18 11.85
CA PRO A 95 -2.97 6.86 11.83
C PRO A 95 -3.79 8.02 11.26
N ASP A 96 -4.90 7.68 10.63
CA ASP A 96 -5.92 8.65 10.24
C ASP A 96 -6.83 9.03 11.43
N GLU A 97 -7.86 9.85 11.18
CA GLU A 97 -8.84 10.29 12.17
C GLU A 97 -9.66 9.15 12.80
N ASN A 98 -9.75 8.01 12.10
CA ASN A 98 -10.44 6.81 12.55
C ASN A 98 -9.47 5.83 13.26
N GLY A 99 -8.20 6.19 13.43
CA GLY A 99 -7.17 5.36 14.03
C GLY A 99 -6.64 4.26 13.10
N VAL A 100 -6.98 4.27 11.82
CA VAL A 100 -6.46 3.34 10.83
C VAL A 100 -5.09 3.80 10.38
N GLU A 101 -4.09 2.94 10.50
CA GLU A 101 -2.75 3.26 10.04
C GLU A 101 -2.68 3.40 8.53
N ARG A 102 -2.11 4.50 8.10
CA ARG A 102 -1.79 4.72 6.68
C ARG A 102 -0.52 3.98 6.35
N LEU A 103 -0.64 2.96 5.52
CA LEU A 103 0.50 2.17 5.06
C LEU A 103 1.16 2.78 3.82
N TYR A 104 0.57 3.83 3.24
CA TYR A 104 1.02 4.48 2.04
C TYR A 104 0.72 5.99 2.05
N ASN A 105 0.97 6.66 0.96
CA ASN A 105 1.02 8.10 0.83
C ASN A 105 -0.24 8.83 1.36
N HIS A 106 -0.07 9.59 2.43
CA HIS A 106 -1.10 10.49 2.98
C HIS A 106 -1.14 11.86 2.26
N ARG A 107 -0.21 12.16 1.38
CA ARG A 107 -0.06 13.47 0.73
C ARG A 107 -0.96 13.63 -0.50
N LEU A 108 -1.81 12.65 -0.77
CA LEU A 108 -2.80 12.65 -1.85
C LEU A 108 -2.23 12.84 -3.27
N THR A 109 -0.96 12.56 -3.48
CA THR A 109 -0.32 12.57 -4.79
C THR A 109 0.48 11.31 -5.04
N ALA A 110 0.20 10.61 -6.15
CA ALA A 110 0.97 9.44 -6.53
C ALA A 110 2.38 9.78 -7.07
N ALA A 111 2.72 11.07 -7.19
CA ALA A 111 4.08 11.50 -7.51
C ALA A 111 5.03 11.39 -6.31
N GLU A 112 4.51 11.21 -5.12
CA GLU A 112 5.27 11.08 -3.88
C GLU A 112 4.92 9.75 -3.20
N MET A 113 5.93 9.08 -2.65
CA MET A 113 5.79 7.85 -1.86
C MET A 113 6.10 8.15 -0.39
N CYS A 114 5.34 7.55 0.52
CA CYS A 114 5.56 7.65 1.97
C CYS A 114 5.76 6.27 2.57
N LEU A 115 6.82 6.09 3.33
CA LEU A 115 7.09 4.85 4.06
C LEU A 115 7.12 5.14 5.55
N TYR A 116 6.34 4.38 6.30
CA TYR A 116 6.16 4.49 7.74
C TYR A 116 6.91 3.36 8.46
N HIS A 117 7.00 3.44 9.79
CA HIS A 117 7.64 2.43 10.64
C HIS A 117 9.12 2.16 10.31
N VAL A 118 9.82 3.14 9.75
CA VAL A 118 11.24 2.99 9.40
C VAL A 118 12.08 2.62 10.62
N ASN A 119 11.74 3.14 11.81
CA ASN A 119 12.48 2.84 13.05
C ASN A 119 12.30 1.38 13.51
N ASP A 120 11.21 0.76 13.16
CA ASP A 120 10.84 -0.60 13.58
C ASP A 120 11.26 -1.65 12.54
N PHE A 121 11.75 -1.21 11.37
CA PHE A 121 12.15 -2.10 10.30
C PHE A 121 13.39 -2.92 10.67
N GLU A 122 13.31 -4.21 10.38
CA GLU A 122 14.40 -5.19 10.50
C GLU A 122 14.39 -6.08 9.24
N ALA A 123 15.50 -6.05 8.49
CA ALA A 123 15.62 -6.80 7.23
C ALA A 123 15.58 -8.33 7.41
N SER A 124 15.87 -8.82 8.61
CA SER A 124 15.79 -10.25 8.98
C SER A 124 14.37 -10.70 9.37
N ASP A 125 13.44 -9.76 9.56
CA ASP A 125 12.05 -10.02 9.92
C ASP A 125 11.20 -10.03 8.64
N SER A 126 10.79 -11.24 8.21
CA SER A 126 10.02 -11.43 6.98
C SER A 126 8.68 -10.71 6.99
N ASP A 127 8.03 -10.56 8.14
CA ASP A 127 6.73 -9.90 8.25
C ASP A 127 6.89 -8.39 8.06
N LYS A 128 7.93 -7.80 8.64
CA LYS A 128 8.24 -6.37 8.43
C LYS A 128 8.65 -6.09 6.99
N VAL A 129 9.43 -6.97 6.37
CA VAL A 129 9.77 -6.86 4.95
C VAL A 129 8.50 -6.98 4.10
N TYR A 130 7.62 -7.93 4.39
CA TYR A 130 6.35 -8.11 3.68
C TYR A 130 5.48 -6.83 3.75
N VAL A 131 5.26 -6.30 4.95
CA VAL A 131 4.45 -5.07 5.14
C VAL A 131 5.06 -3.89 4.39
N LEU A 132 6.38 -3.71 4.46
CA LEU A 132 7.09 -2.66 3.72
C LEU A 132 6.87 -2.82 2.21
N MET A 133 7.05 -4.02 1.67
CA MET A 133 6.92 -4.27 0.22
C MET A 133 5.46 -4.14 -0.24
N ARG A 134 4.48 -4.56 0.56
CA ARG A 134 3.06 -4.29 0.30
C ARG A 134 2.81 -2.79 0.08
N SER A 135 3.35 -1.96 0.97
CA SER A 135 3.24 -0.50 0.87
C SER A 135 3.96 0.06 -0.36
N VAL A 136 5.18 -0.41 -0.63
CA VAL A 136 5.98 0.03 -1.79
C VAL A 136 5.27 -0.28 -3.11
N HIS A 137 4.85 -1.52 -3.30
CA HIS A 137 4.20 -1.94 -4.55
C HIS A 137 2.81 -1.31 -4.73
N HIS A 138 2.04 -1.13 -3.65
CA HIS A 138 0.77 -0.38 -3.72
C HIS A 138 0.98 1.04 -4.25
N GLN A 139 1.95 1.77 -3.69
CA GLN A 139 2.22 3.15 -4.11
C GLN A 139 2.82 3.24 -5.51
N LEU A 140 3.71 2.31 -5.88
CA LEU A 140 4.23 2.21 -7.25
C LEU A 140 3.10 1.91 -8.25
N ALA A 141 2.19 1.00 -7.92
CA ALA A 141 1.03 0.70 -8.76
C ALA A 141 0.15 1.95 -8.96
N LYS A 142 -0.16 2.69 -7.89
CA LYS A 142 -0.92 3.97 -8.00
C LYS A 142 -0.19 5.00 -8.87
N ARG A 143 1.13 5.07 -8.79
CA ARG A 143 1.93 5.94 -9.67
C ARG A 143 1.88 5.49 -11.14
N LEU A 144 2.06 4.19 -11.38
CA LEU A 144 2.06 3.64 -12.74
C LEU A 144 0.69 3.75 -13.41
N MET A 145 -0.40 3.58 -12.68
CA MET A 145 -1.77 3.77 -13.19
C MET A 145 -2.02 5.19 -13.74
N GLN A 146 -1.33 6.20 -13.24
CA GLN A 146 -1.42 7.56 -13.77
C GLN A 146 -0.66 7.75 -15.08
N LEU A 147 0.31 6.90 -15.36
CA LEU A 147 1.24 7.05 -16.47
C LEU A 147 1.04 6.03 -17.58
N ILE A 148 0.50 4.87 -17.24
CA ILE A 148 0.28 3.75 -18.15
C ILE A 148 -1.22 3.57 -18.33
N PRO A 149 -1.75 3.68 -19.55
CA PRO A 149 -3.16 3.45 -19.81
C PRO A 149 -3.59 2.04 -19.42
N TYR A 150 -4.72 1.92 -18.73
CA TYR A 150 -5.43 0.67 -18.47
C TYR A 150 -6.93 0.86 -18.65
N ASN A 151 -7.67 -0.22 -18.79
CA ASN A 151 -9.13 -0.13 -18.97
C ASN A 151 -9.83 0.05 -17.61
N ARG A 152 -9.79 1.31 -17.12
CA ARG A 152 -10.37 1.70 -15.82
C ARG A 152 -11.87 1.37 -15.74
N ASP A 153 -12.62 1.65 -16.79
CA ASP A 153 -14.07 1.45 -16.78
C ASP A 153 -14.42 -0.04 -16.70
N LYS A 154 -13.66 -0.90 -17.38
CA LYS A 154 -13.80 -2.34 -17.26
C LYS A 154 -13.50 -2.81 -15.84
N PHE A 155 -12.44 -2.33 -15.22
CA PHE A 155 -12.10 -2.67 -13.84
C PHE A 155 -13.19 -2.19 -12.87
N LEU A 156 -13.62 -0.92 -12.99
CA LEU A 156 -14.71 -0.36 -12.21
C LEU A 156 -16.00 -1.17 -12.30
N SER A 157 -16.31 -1.69 -13.50
CA SER A 157 -17.55 -2.46 -13.70
C SER A 157 -17.60 -3.78 -12.93
N ILE A 158 -16.46 -4.30 -12.46
CA ILE A 158 -16.39 -5.56 -11.71
C ILE A 158 -17.02 -5.39 -10.33
N SER A 159 -16.56 -4.41 -9.55
CA SER A 159 -17.03 -4.18 -8.18
C SER A 159 -18.10 -3.09 -8.08
N GLY A 160 -18.34 -2.35 -9.17
CA GLY A 160 -19.41 -1.35 -9.28
C GLY A 160 -19.27 -0.23 -8.24
N ASN A 161 -20.37 0.02 -7.52
CA ASN A 161 -20.49 1.08 -6.52
C ASN A 161 -20.25 0.60 -5.07
N ARG A 162 -19.60 -0.54 -4.89
CA ARG A 162 -19.37 -1.12 -3.55
C ARG A 162 -18.16 -0.55 -2.81
N TYR A 163 -17.42 0.37 -3.44
CA TYR A 163 -16.34 1.10 -2.79
C TYR A 163 -16.89 2.10 -1.77
N THR A 164 -16.28 2.17 -0.59
CA THR A 164 -16.76 3.00 0.52
C THR A 164 -16.29 4.44 0.46
N GLY A 165 -15.14 4.70 -0.14
CA GLY A 165 -14.48 6.01 -0.13
C GLY A 165 -14.01 6.49 1.25
N SER A 166 -14.16 5.67 2.31
CA SER A 166 -13.88 6.04 3.70
C SER A 166 -13.27 4.87 4.47
N THR A 167 -12.40 5.19 5.43
CA THR A 167 -11.81 4.23 6.38
C THR A 167 -12.73 3.92 7.57
N GLU A 168 -13.87 4.58 7.70
CA GLU A 168 -14.82 4.39 8.81
C GLU A 168 -15.27 2.92 8.93
N LEU A 169 -15.60 2.29 7.81
CA LEU A 169 -16.01 0.88 7.77
C LEU A 169 -14.91 -0.07 8.28
N ILE A 170 -13.66 0.34 8.15
CA ILE A 170 -12.50 -0.47 8.57
C ILE A 170 -12.27 -0.36 10.07
N SER A 171 -12.41 0.85 10.64
CA SER A 171 -11.97 1.18 11.99
C SER A 171 -13.05 1.04 13.06
N ALA A 172 -14.30 1.37 12.75
CA ALA A 172 -15.35 1.47 13.77
C ALA A 172 -15.75 0.09 14.34
N PRO A 173 -15.62 -0.15 15.65
CA PRO A 173 -15.99 -1.44 16.27
C PRO A 173 -17.45 -1.83 16.03
N LEU A 174 -18.38 -0.88 16.06
CA LEU A 174 -19.79 -1.13 15.78
C LEU A 174 -20.04 -1.58 14.33
N SER A 175 -19.26 -1.07 13.40
CA SER A 175 -19.28 -1.54 12.00
C SER A 175 -18.85 -3.00 11.90
N TYR A 176 -17.92 -3.47 12.74
CA TYR A 176 -17.51 -4.87 12.76
C TYR A 176 -18.67 -5.80 13.11
N ALA A 177 -19.38 -5.51 14.21
CA ALA A 177 -20.52 -6.32 14.65
C ALA A 177 -21.62 -6.38 13.57
N HIS A 178 -21.98 -5.24 12.98
CA HIS A 178 -23.04 -5.17 11.96
C HIS A 178 -22.62 -5.73 10.60
N THR A 179 -21.34 -5.73 10.28
CA THR A 179 -20.86 -6.11 8.95
C THR A 179 -20.26 -7.52 8.89
N GLY A 180 -20.17 -8.21 10.01
CA GLY A 180 -19.60 -9.55 10.09
C GLY A 180 -18.07 -9.59 10.07
N LYS A 181 -17.38 -8.46 10.22
CA LYS A 181 -15.90 -8.42 10.27
C LYS A 181 -15.32 -9.24 11.41
N GLU A 182 -15.98 -9.24 12.57
CA GLU A 182 -15.55 -10.06 13.72
C GLU A 182 -15.63 -11.55 13.43
N LYS A 183 -16.67 -11.96 12.70
CA LYS A 183 -16.91 -13.36 12.36
C LYS A 183 -15.87 -13.90 11.38
N PHE A 184 -15.51 -13.13 10.37
CA PHE A 184 -14.63 -13.55 9.28
C PHE A 184 -13.18 -13.05 9.42
N GLY A 185 -12.90 -12.17 10.37
CA GLY A 185 -11.70 -11.36 10.36
C GLY A 185 -11.73 -10.27 9.27
N LEU A 186 -10.77 -9.36 9.29
CA LEU A 186 -10.79 -8.21 8.38
C LEU A 186 -10.65 -8.62 6.91
N ASP A 187 -9.64 -9.41 6.58
CA ASP A 187 -9.41 -9.83 5.20
C ASP A 187 -10.45 -10.85 4.75
N GLY A 188 -10.88 -11.76 5.62
CA GLY A 188 -11.98 -12.66 5.35
C GLY A 188 -13.30 -11.93 5.05
N TYR A 189 -13.58 -10.83 5.74
CA TYR A 189 -14.70 -9.95 5.45
C TYR A 189 -14.60 -9.35 4.04
N ALA A 190 -13.41 -8.87 3.67
CA ALA A 190 -13.14 -8.33 2.34
C ALA A 190 -13.27 -9.41 1.25
N ASN A 191 -12.68 -10.58 1.47
CA ASN A 191 -12.72 -11.70 0.51
C ASN A 191 -14.15 -12.16 0.22
N LYS A 192 -15.01 -12.26 1.25
CA LYS A 192 -16.44 -12.57 1.09
C LYS A 192 -17.21 -11.58 0.22
N ARG A 193 -16.61 -10.44 -0.10
CA ARG A 193 -17.18 -9.36 -0.93
C ARG A 193 -16.43 -9.14 -2.25
N GLY A 194 -15.47 -10.04 -2.56
CA GLY A 194 -14.69 -9.96 -3.80
C GLY A 194 -13.54 -8.97 -3.77
N PHE A 195 -13.11 -8.56 -2.57
CA PHE A 195 -11.96 -7.69 -2.37
C PHE A 195 -10.82 -8.44 -1.67
N TYR A 196 -9.58 -8.17 -2.06
CA TYR A 196 -8.45 -8.89 -1.50
C TYR A 196 -8.17 -8.50 -0.04
N THR A 197 -8.19 -7.20 0.27
CA THR A 197 -8.00 -6.66 1.61
C THR A 197 -9.06 -5.62 1.94
N MET A 198 -9.14 -5.21 3.21
CA MET A 198 -10.02 -4.11 3.62
C MET A 198 -9.66 -2.78 2.93
N LEU A 199 -8.39 -2.56 2.58
CA LEU A 199 -7.97 -1.35 1.84
C LEU A 199 -8.55 -1.30 0.43
N SER A 200 -8.78 -2.46 -0.19
CA SER A 200 -9.44 -2.56 -1.50
C SER A 200 -10.84 -1.95 -1.53
N PHE A 201 -11.50 -1.81 -0.37
CA PHE A 201 -12.81 -1.16 -0.30
C PHE A 201 -12.77 0.36 -0.51
N LEU A 202 -11.63 1.01 -0.36
CA LEU A 202 -11.54 2.46 -0.36
C LEU A 202 -11.90 3.05 -1.71
N SER A 203 -11.32 2.52 -2.78
CA SER A 203 -11.53 3.00 -4.15
C SER A 203 -11.13 1.94 -5.17
N ALA A 204 -11.55 2.11 -6.43
CA ALA A 204 -11.11 1.25 -7.52
C ALA A 204 -9.59 1.33 -7.74
N GLU A 205 -9.00 2.48 -7.51
CA GLU A 205 -7.56 2.69 -7.60
C GLU A 205 -6.80 1.96 -6.49
N ASP A 206 -7.34 1.95 -5.27
CA ASP A 206 -6.75 1.20 -4.15
C ASP A 206 -6.92 -0.31 -4.36
N ASP A 207 -8.09 -0.75 -4.84
CA ASP A 207 -8.34 -2.16 -5.16
C ASP A 207 -7.39 -2.70 -6.23
N PHE A 208 -7.21 -1.96 -7.33
CA PHE A 208 -6.27 -2.33 -8.38
C PHE A 208 -4.82 -2.36 -7.85
N ALA A 209 -4.44 -1.36 -7.06
CA ALA A 209 -3.11 -1.30 -6.46
C ALA A 209 -2.87 -2.44 -5.46
N GLU A 210 -3.87 -2.82 -4.67
CA GLU A 210 -3.81 -3.94 -3.74
C GLU A 210 -3.62 -5.29 -4.45
N ILE A 211 -4.34 -5.51 -5.56
CA ILE A 211 -4.16 -6.73 -6.38
C ILE A 211 -2.74 -6.81 -6.96
N ILE A 212 -2.22 -5.71 -7.52
CA ILE A 212 -0.83 -5.70 -8.03
C ILE A 212 0.16 -5.95 -6.89
N SER A 213 0.02 -5.23 -5.78
CA SER A 213 0.88 -5.40 -4.61
C SER A 213 0.85 -6.82 -4.07
N ALA A 214 -0.35 -7.43 -3.96
CA ALA A 214 -0.50 -8.80 -3.54
C ALA A 214 0.16 -9.80 -4.51
N THR A 215 -0.03 -9.61 -5.80
CA THR A 215 0.56 -10.49 -6.83
C THR A 215 2.09 -10.50 -6.75
N LEU A 216 2.71 -9.37 -6.44
CA LEU A 216 4.17 -9.24 -6.36
C LEU A 216 4.77 -9.69 -5.01
N THR A 217 3.96 -9.72 -3.94
CA THR A 217 4.48 -9.97 -2.59
C THR A 217 3.95 -11.23 -1.93
N SER A 218 2.72 -11.64 -2.25
CA SER A 218 2.08 -12.78 -1.61
C SER A 218 2.46 -14.09 -2.28
N LYS A 219 2.45 -15.17 -1.50
CA LYS A 219 2.60 -16.51 -2.05
C LYS A 219 1.36 -16.87 -2.87
N PRO A 220 1.50 -17.64 -3.97
CA PRO A 220 0.34 -18.07 -4.79
C PRO A 220 -0.79 -18.71 -3.97
N LYS A 221 -0.44 -19.41 -2.89
CA LYS A 221 -1.41 -19.99 -1.96
C LYS A 221 -2.29 -18.95 -1.25
N GLU A 222 -1.76 -17.80 -0.90
CA GLU A 222 -2.51 -16.74 -0.18
C GLU A 222 -3.59 -16.13 -1.07
N LEU A 223 -3.28 -15.91 -2.35
CA LEU A 223 -4.26 -15.48 -3.35
C LEU A 223 -5.34 -16.53 -3.59
N ALA A 224 -4.94 -17.81 -3.67
CA ALA A 224 -5.86 -18.93 -3.82
C ALA A 224 -6.76 -19.09 -2.58
N ASP A 225 -6.22 -18.92 -1.37
CA ASP A 225 -6.99 -18.99 -0.12
C ASP A 225 -8.00 -17.84 -0.02
N ALA A 226 -7.65 -16.63 -0.49
CA ALA A 226 -8.58 -15.51 -0.57
C ALA A 226 -9.75 -15.80 -1.52
N ALA A 227 -9.45 -16.35 -2.70
CA ALA A 227 -10.48 -16.76 -3.67
C ALA A 227 -11.36 -17.89 -3.10
N LEU A 228 -10.77 -18.87 -2.41
CA LEU A 228 -11.50 -19.94 -1.75
C LEU A 228 -12.41 -19.40 -0.64
N THR A 229 -11.93 -18.45 0.15
CA THR A 229 -12.73 -17.76 1.17
C THR A 229 -13.92 -17.06 0.53
N ALA A 230 -13.74 -16.41 -0.63
CA ALA A 230 -14.84 -15.77 -1.35
C ALA A 230 -15.90 -16.78 -1.82
N GLN A 231 -15.50 -17.99 -2.22
CA GLN A 231 -16.42 -19.05 -2.64
C GLN A 231 -17.24 -19.66 -1.51
N THR A 232 -16.70 -19.66 -0.29
CA THR A 232 -17.31 -20.39 0.83
C THR A 232 -18.38 -19.51 1.48
N PRO A 233 -19.67 -19.74 1.26
CA PRO A 233 -20.72 -18.99 1.94
C PRO A 233 -20.69 -19.31 3.42
N ASP A 234 -21.13 -18.36 4.21
CA ASP A 234 -21.39 -18.63 5.61
C ASP A 234 -22.71 -19.38 5.73
N THR A 235 -22.77 -20.33 6.66
CA THR A 235 -24.00 -21.07 6.96
C THR A 235 -24.72 -20.39 8.12
N ASP A 236 -25.96 -20.02 7.88
CA ASP A 236 -26.88 -19.56 8.93
C ASP A 236 -28.02 -20.58 9.08
N ILE A 237 -28.62 -20.61 10.26
CA ILE A 237 -29.80 -21.46 10.52
C ILE A 237 -31.08 -20.92 9.83
N ASP A 238 -31.11 -19.63 9.48
CA ASP A 238 -32.17 -19.03 8.69
C ASP A 238 -31.97 -19.31 7.20
N PRO A 239 -32.89 -20.03 6.52
CA PRO A 239 -32.74 -20.37 5.11
C PRO A 239 -32.63 -19.18 4.16
N GLU A 240 -33.31 -18.06 4.45
CA GLU A 240 -33.27 -16.86 3.61
C GLU A 240 -31.90 -16.16 3.74
N VAL A 241 -31.38 -16.08 4.95
CA VAL A 241 -30.06 -15.54 5.23
C VAL A 241 -28.98 -16.40 4.60
N SER A 242 -29.08 -17.72 4.71
CA SER A 242 -28.15 -18.67 4.09
C SER A 242 -28.15 -18.57 2.56
N GLN A 243 -29.30 -18.42 1.93
CA GLN A 243 -29.39 -18.20 0.47
C GLN A 243 -28.76 -16.87 0.04
N ARG A 244 -28.97 -15.81 0.83
CA ARG A 244 -28.33 -14.52 0.58
C ARG A 244 -26.82 -14.64 0.64
N TYR A 245 -26.28 -15.26 1.69
CA TYR A 245 -24.83 -15.48 1.81
C TYR A 245 -24.27 -16.32 0.66
N ALA A 246 -24.98 -17.34 0.22
CA ALA A 246 -24.56 -18.16 -0.92
C ALA A 246 -24.45 -17.33 -2.21
N LYS A 247 -25.42 -16.45 -2.48
CA LYS A 247 -25.39 -15.55 -3.65
C LYS A 247 -24.29 -14.51 -3.53
N GLU A 248 -24.08 -13.94 -2.36
CA GLU A 248 -23.00 -12.99 -2.08
C GLU A 248 -21.62 -13.65 -2.29
N ALA A 249 -21.43 -14.89 -1.83
CA ALA A 249 -20.20 -15.65 -2.03
C ALA A 249 -19.96 -15.99 -3.52
N GLU A 250 -20.99 -16.38 -4.26
CA GLU A 250 -20.87 -16.63 -5.71
C GLU A 250 -20.47 -15.36 -6.46
N GLN A 251 -21.11 -14.24 -6.13
CA GLN A 251 -20.78 -12.96 -6.75
C GLN A 251 -19.38 -12.49 -6.39
N ALA A 252 -18.99 -12.57 -5.11
CA ALA A 252 -17.66 -12.20 -4.64
C ALA A 252 -16.56 -13.00 -5.31
N TYR A 253 -16.76 -14.32 -5.48
CA TYR A 253 -15.82 -15.15 -6.21
C TYR A 253 -15.68 -14.76 -7.68
N LYS A 254 -16.80 -14.54 -8.39
CA LYS A 254 -16.78 -14.09 -9.78
C LYS A 254 -16.00 -12.79 -9.94
N GLU A 255 -16.21 -11.85 -9.05
CA GLU A 255 -15.50 -10.58 -9.08
C GLU A 255 -14.00 -10.73 -8.75
N PHE A 256 -13.68 -11.56 -7.76
CA PHE A 256 -12.30 -11.85 -7.42
C PHE A 256 -11.53 -12.45 -8.59
N MET A 257 -12.15 -13.39 -9.32
CA MET A 257 -11.54 -14.03 -10.50
C MET A 257 -11.50 -13.14 -11.74
N ALA A 258 -12.26 -12.04 -11.76
CA ALA A 258 -12.28 -11.08 -12.86
C ALA A 258 -11.22 -9.96 -12.73
N LYS A 259 -10.66 -9.76 -11.55
CA LYS A 259 -9.63 -8.78 -11.24
C LYS A 259 -8.24 -9.25 -11.61
#